data_72c9e0ab86b5bbd1b8bc0bdf3c0418e7
#
_entry.id   72c9e0ab86b5bbd1b8bc0bdf3c0418e7
#
_cell.length_a   1.000
_cell.length_b   1.000
_cell.length_c   1.000
_cell.angle_alpha   90.00
_cell.angle_beta   90.00
_cell.angle_gamma   90.00
#
_symmetry.space_group_name_H-M   'P 1'
#
loop_
_entity.id
_entity.type
_entity.pdbx_description
1 polymer ?
#
loop_
_entity_poly.entity_id
_entity_poly.type
_entity_poly.pdbx_seq_one_letter_code
_entity_poly.pdbx_strand_id
1 'polypeptide(L)'
;MTTVRTTHVWPELPLSEWKDTYDTLHRWTQIIGKIKLALTPQVNHWWNATLHVTPHGLTTYAMYYNNRLLQIDFDFISHLLLFETADNPTKTIALRACSVAEFYQEVMTTLKSLGISITIWTTPVEIPDRTPFEQDKKHKSYDPEYVQRFWRILAQTNRVFSEFRSRFIGKVSPVQFFWGSFDLAVTRSQDVQHPSILAHLTLHVLLW
;
A
#
# COMPACT_ATOMS: atom_id res chain seq x y z
N MET A 1 26.00 -8.34 27.55
CA MET A 1 26.43 -7.62 26.34
C MET A 1 25.28 -7.69 25.33
N THR A 2 24.53 -6.64 25.18
CA THR A 2 23.41 -6.59 24.21
C THR A 2 24.02 -6.34 22.83
N THR A 3 23.99 -7.35 21.97
CA THR A 3 24.45 -7.23 20.58
C THR A 3 23.54 -6.24 19.89
N VAL A 4 24.01 -5.02 19.64
CA VAL A 4 23.33 -4.07 18.76
C VAL A 4 23.30 -4.71 17.38
N ARG A 5 22.14 -5.26 16.97
CA ARG A 5 21.92 -5.68 15.59
C ARG A 5 22.08 -4.43 14.72
N THR A 6 23.16 -4.36 13.96
CA THR A 6 23.37 -3.34 12.94
C THR A 6 22.28 -3.55 11.89
N THR A 7 21.19 -2.83 12.01
CA THR A 7 20.11 -2.90 11.01
C THR A 7 20.63 -2.18 9.77
N HIS A 8 20.98 -2.94 8.73
CA HIS A 8 21.34 -2.36 7.44
C HIS A 8 20.22 -1.43 6.98
N VAL A 9 20.58 -0.20 6.61
CA VAL A 9 19.64 0.83 6.12
C VAL A 9 18.93 0.34 4.85
N TRP A 10 19.64 -0.43 4.02
CA TRP A 10 19.14 -1.11 2.84
C TRP A 10 19.32 -2.63 3.01
N PRO A 11 18.32 -3.32 3.57
CA PRO A 11 18.41 -4.78 3.74
C PRO A 11 18.34 -5.50 2.40
N GLU A 12 18.97 -6.65 2.32
CA GLU A 12 18.80 -7.55 1.19
C GLU A 12 17.36 -8.08 1.13
N LEU A 13 16.80 -8.11 -0.08
CA LEU A 13 15.43 -8.59 -0.34
C LEU A 13 15.41 -9.39 -1.65
N PRO A 14 16.09 -10.56 -1.71
CA PRO A 14 16.14 -11.36 -2.92
C PRO A 14 14.74 -11.95 -3.22
N LEU A 15 14.23 -11.70 -4.42
CA LEU A 15 12.87 -12.10 -4.81
C LEU A 15 12.61 -13.60 -4.62
N SER A 16 13.61 -14.44 -4.90
CA SER A 16 13.50 -15.90 -4.75
C SER A 16 13.14 -16.36 -3.34
N GLU A 17 13.46 -15.57 -2.34
CA GLU A 17 13.28 -15.93 -0.93
C GLU A 17 11.94 -15.43 -0.34
N TRP A 18 11.35 -14.39 -0.92
CA TRP A 18 10.11 -13.83 -0.40
C TRP A 18 8.95 -13.77 -1.41
N LYS A 19 9.14 -14.33 -2.60
CA LYS A 19 8.16 -14.27 -3.69
C LYS A 19 6.74 -14.68 -3.25
N ASP A 20 6.59 -15.74 -2.48
CA ASP A 20 5.27 -16.20 -2.04
C ASP A 20 4.62 -15.19 -1.07
N THR A 21 5.43 -14.56 -0.19
CA THR A 21 4.97 -13.46 0.68
C THR A 21 4.66 -12.22 -0.14
N TYR A 22 5.50 -11.87 -1.11
CA TYR A 22 5.25 -10.78 -2.07
C TYR A 22 3.93 -10.97 -2.80
N ASP A 23 3.68 -12.14 -3.38
CA ASP A 23 2.46 -12.42 -4.13
C ASP A 23 1.19 -12.30 -3.26
N THR A 24 1.28 -12.68 -1.99
CA THR A 24 0.19 -12.55 -1.02
C THR A 24 -0.01 -11.10 -0.60
N LEU A 25 1.07 -10.42 -0.18
CA LEU A 25 1.02 -9.03 0.28
C LEU A 25 0.56 -8.08 -0.83
N HIS A 26 0.97 -8.31 -2.07
CA HIS A 26 0.50 -7.54 -3.23
C HIS A 26 -1.02 -7.58 -3.34
N ARG A 27 -1.64 -8.74 -3.18
CA ARG A 27 -3.11 -8.88 -3.21
C ARG A 27 -3.78 -8.22 -2.01
N TRP A 28 -3.18 -8.31 -0.83
CA TRP A 28 -3.70 -7.62 0.36
C TRP A 28 -3.68 -6.11 0.20
N THR A 29 -2.60 -5.55 -0.36
CA THR A 29 -2.55 -4.10 -0.64
C THR A 29 -3.55 -3.70 -1.71
N GLN A 30 -3.86 -4.55 -2.70
CA GLN A 30 -4.91 -4.31 -3.67
C GLN A 30 -6.30 -4.29 -3.02
N ILE A 31 -6.60 -5.17 -2.06
CA ILE A 31 -7.86 -5.17 -1.32
C ILE A 31 -8.04 -3.82 -0.62
N ILE A 32 -7.05 -3.39 0.16
CA ILE A 32 -7.11 -2.13 0.91
C ILE A 32 -7.13 -0.91 -0.04
N GLY A 33 -6.34 -0.95 -1.10
CA GLY A 33 -6.33 0.11 -2.12
C GLY A 33 -7.66 0.26 -2.85
N LYS A 34 -8.35 -0.83 -3.15
CA LYS A 34 -9.70 -0.81 -3.75
C LYS A 34 -10.77 -0.31 -2.78
N ILE A 35 -10.63 -0.59 -1.48
CA ILE A 35 -11.46 0.02 -0.44
C ILE A 35 -11.26 1.53 -0.45
N LYS A 36 -10.00 1.99 -0.46
CA LYS A 36 -9.69 3.42 -0.56
C LYS A 36 -10.28 4.05 -1.81
N LEU A 37 -10.12 3.40 -2.95
CA LEU A 37 -10.69 3.88 -4.23
C LEU A 37 -12.22 4.06 -4.15
N ALA A 38 -12.92 3.14 -3.48
CA ALA A 38 -14.37 3.21 -3.31
C ALA A 38 -14.81 4.32 -2.33
N LEU A 39 -13.95 4.75 -1.41
CA LEU A 39 -14.28 5.69 -0.32
C LEU A 39 -13.68 7.08 -0.52
N THR A 40 -12.95 7.33 -1.61
CA THR A 40 -12.31 8.64 -1.84
C THR A 40 -12.78 9.25 -3.16
N PRO A 41 -13.03 10.58 -3.21
CA PRO A 41 -13.32 11.27 -4.45
C PRO A 41 -12.17 11.11 -5.45
N GLN A 42 -12.53 10.99 -6.72
CA GLN A 42 -11.53 10.85 -7.78
C GLN A 42 -10.67 12.12 -7.91
N VAL A 43 -9.36 11.93 -7.93
CA VAL A 43 -8.36 12.96 -8.23
C VAL A 43 -7.59 12.56 -9.49
N ASN A 44 -7.18 13.54 -10.30
CA ASN A 44 -6.40 13.29 -11.51
C ASN A 44 -5.15 12.44 -11.20
N HIS A 45 -4.73 11.65 -12.16
CA HIS A 45 -3.61 10.70 -12.04
C HIS A 45 -3.80 9.62 -10.96
N TRP A 46 -5.03 9.36 -10.51
CA TRP A 46 -5.37 8.35 -9.49
C TRP A 46 -4.69 8.58 -8.13
N TRP A 47 -4.30 9.83 -7.82
CA TRP A 47 -3.62 10.13 -6.56
C TRP A 47 -4.48 9.89 -5.32
N ASN A 48 -5.79 9.81 -5.48
CA ASN A 48 -6.71 9.45 -4.41
C ASN A 48 -6.66 7.95 -4.05
N ALA A 49 -6.22 7.08 -4.96
CA ALA A 49 -6.28 5.63 -4.77
C ALA A 49 -5.04 5.05 -4.06
N THR A 50 -3.92 5.78 -4.07
CA THR A 50 -2.60 5.28 -3.63
C THR A 50 -2.49 5.13 -2.11
N LEU A 51 -1.58 4.27 -1.64
CA LEU A 51 -1.18 4.20 -0.24
C LEU A 51 0.07 5.07 0.00
N HIS A 52 0.38 5.32 1.26
CA HIS A 52 1.52 6.17 1.65
C HIS A 52 2.37 5.50 2.72
N VAL A 53 3.68 5.72 2.64
CA VAL A 53 4.63 5.16 3.61
C VAL A 53 4.53 5.89 4.94
N THR A 54 4.50 5.12 6.03
CA THR A 54 4.49 5.60 7.41
C THR A 54 5.69 5.07 8.21
N PRO A 55 5.93 5.57 9.43
CA PRO A 55 6.95 5.01 10.31
C PRO A 55 6.78 3.53 10.66
N HIS A 56 5.60 2.93 10.39
CA HIS A 56 5.32 1.54 10.72
C HIS A 56 4.94 0.67 9.51
N GLY A 57 4.62 1.27 8.35
CA GLY A 57 4.17 0.51 7.17
C GLY A 57 3.54 1.37 6.09
N LEU A 58 2.29 1.09 5.75
CA LEU A 58 1.52 1.80 4.73
C LEU A 58 0.17 2.27 5.28
N THR A 59 -0.28 3.47 4.86
CA THR A 59 -1.56 4.05 5.27
C THR A 59 -2.43 4.41 4.07
N THR A 60 -3.74 4.32 4.25
CA THR A 60 -4.72 4.92 3.34
C THR A 60 -4.84 6.44 3.52
N TYR A 61 -4.39 6.99 4.66
CA TYR A 61 -4.90 8.25 5.19
C TYR A 61 -6.43 8.21 5.40
N ALA A 62 -7.00 9.35 5.80
CA ALA A 62 -8.42 9.45 6.06
C ALA A 62 -9.25 9.24 4.79
N MET A 63 -10.23 8.36 4.89
CA MET A 63 -11.28 8.09 3.90
C MET A 63 -12.63 8.46 4.50
N TYR A 64 -13.63 8.65 3.66
CA TYR A 64 -14.95 9.09 4.10
C TYR A 64 -16.01 8.04 3.77
N TYR A 65 -16.74 7.61 4.80
CA TYR A 65 -17.95 6.81 4.63
C TYR A 65 -19.13 7.56 5.24
N ASN A 66 -19.98 8.13 4.38
CA ASN A 66 -20.98 9.12 4.77
C ASN A 66 -20.31 10.31 5.50
N ASN A 67 -20.67 10.58 6.75
CA ASN A 67 -20.10 11.65 7.57
C ASN A 67 -19.01 11.13 8.55
N ARG A 68 -18.50 9.92 8.36
CA ARG A 68 -17.53 9.29 9.26
C ARG A 68 -16.16 9.18 8.59
N LEU A 69 -15.11 9.37 9.36
CA LEU A 69 -13.74 9.12 8.96
C LEU A 69 -13.35 7.68 9.26
N LEU A 70 -12.66 7.08 8.32
CA LEU A 70 -12.00 5.78 8.42
C LEU A 70 -10.56 5.90 7.95
N GLN A 71 -9.62 5.31 8.65
CA GLN A 71 -8.25 5.09 8.20
C GLN A 71 -7.91 3.61 8.35
N ILE A 72 -7.14 3.07 7.40
CA ILE A 72 -6.65 1.69 7.46
C ILE A 72 -5.13 1.73 7.30
N ASP A 73 -4.42 1.12 8.25
CA ASP A 73 -2.98 1.10 8.28
C ASP A 73 -2.44 -0.33 8.32
N PHE A 74 -1.50 -0.64 7.43
CA PHE A 74 -0.62 -1.78 7.60
C PHE A 74 0.49 -1.40 8.58
N ASP A 75 0.52 -2.01 9.74
CA ASP A 75 1.66 -1.94 10.66
C ASP A 75 2.54 -3.19 10.46
N PHE A 76 3.65 -3.01 9.76
CA PHE A 76 4.61 -4.07 9.47
C PHE A 76 5.62 -4.28 10.60
N ILE A 77 5.57 -3.47 11.66
CA ILE A 77 6.38 -3.65 12.87
C ILE A 77 5.65 -4.57 13.84
N SER A 78 4.37 -4.28 14.11
CA SER A 78 3.52 -5.07 15.00
C SER A 78 2.80 -6.21 14.27
N HIS A 79 2.91 -6.26 12.95
CA HIS A 79 2.22 -7.22 12.06
C HIS A 79 0.70 -7.20 12.25
N LEU A 80 0.14 -5.99 12.17
CA LEU A 80 -1.29 -5.72 12.30
C LEU A 80 -1.81 -4.91 11.12
N LEU A 81 -3.05 -5.16 10.74
CA LEU A 81 -3.85 -4.22 9.96
C LEU A 81 -4.79 -3.52 10.93
N LEU A 82 -4.68 -2.19 11.02
CA LEU A 82 -5.45 -1.37 11.94
C LEU A 82 -6.58 -0.67 11.18
N PHE A 83 -7.75 -0.59 11.82
CA PHE A 83 -8.91 0.16 11.33
C PHE A 83 -9.27 1.20 12.40
N GLU A 84 -9.11 2.45 12.06
CA GLU A 84 -9.36 3.57 12.96
C GLU A 84 -10.54 4.40 12.49
N THR A 85 -11.46 4.66 13.38
CA THR A 85 -12.62 5.56 13.19
C THR A 85 -12.73 6.49 14.36
N ALA A 86 -13.31 7.68 14.15
CA ALA A 86 -13.43 8.69 15.22
C ALA A 86 -14.37 8.26 16.35
N ASP A 87 -15.29 7.36 16.09
CA ASP A 87 -16.44 7.03 16.96
C ASP A 87 -16.43 5.59 17.48
N ASN A 88 -15.45 4.78 17.12
CA ASN A 88 -15.30 3.41 17.61
C ASN A 88 -13.87 3.13 18.07
N PRO A 89 -13.69 2.15 18.97
CA PRO A 89 -12.36 1.63 19.27
C PRO A 89 -11.68 1.09 18.01
N THR A 90 -10.37 1.24 17.95
CA THR A 90 -9.53 0.66 16.90
C THR A 90 -9.77 -0.85 16.79
N LYS A 91 -10.04 -1.33 15.58
CA LYS A 91 -10.09 -2.77 15.26
C LYS A 91 -8.79 -3.20 14.62
N THR A 92 -8.41 -4.44 14.83
CA THR A 92 -7.18 -4.98 14.27
C THR A 92 -7.40 -6.36 13.67
N ILE A 93 -6.64 -6.67 12.62
CA ILE A 93 -6.48 -7.99 12.04
C ILE A 93 -4.99 -8.34 12.10
N ALA A 94 -4.64 -9.53 12.56
CA ALA A 94 -3.24 -9.97 12.56
C ALA A 94 -2.79 -10.25 11.11
N LEU A 95 -1.66 -9.65 10.71
CA LEU A 95 -0.97 -9.98 9.46
C LEU A 95 -0.17 -11.27 9.70
N ARG A 96 -0.69 -12.37 9.23
CA ARG A 96 -0.17 -13.73 9.43
C ARG A 96 -0.35 -14.55 8.17
N ALA A 97 0.31 -15.69 8.10
CA ALA A 97 0.06 -16.63 7.01
C ALA A 97 -1.41 -17.05 6.99
N CYS A 98 -2.16 -16.56 6.01
CA CYS A 98 -3.54 -16.92 5.71
C CYS A 98 -3.83 -16.64 4.23
N SER A 99 -4.82 -17.30 3.67
CA SER A 99 -5.17 -17.11 2.26
C SER A 99 -5.71 -15.69 2.00
N VAL A 100 -5.57 -15.24 0.76
CA VAL A 100 -6.16 -13.96 0.34
C VAL A 100 -7.67 -13.96 0.55
N ALA A 101 -8.33 -15.10 0.36
CA ALA A 101 -9.77 -15.26 0.60
C ALA A 101 -10.12 -15.06 2.09
N GLU A 102 -9.34 -15.64 3.01
CA GLU A 102 -9.52 -15.44 4.45
C GLU A 102 -9.27 -13.97 4.84
N PHE A 103 -8.17 -13.39 4.37
CA PHE A 103 -7.87 -11.98 4.63
C PHE A 103 -8.98 -11.05 4.12
N TYR A 104 -9.45 -11.26 2.88
CA TYR A 104 -10.57 -10.49 2.32
C TYR A 104 -11.82 -10.59 3.19
N GLN A 105 -12.18 -11.79 3.62
CA GLN A 105 -13.34 -12.03 4.49
C GLN A 105 -13.18 -11.36 5.86
N GLU A 106 -11.99 -11.42 6.48
CA GLU A 106 -11.70 -10.75 7.75
C GLU A 106 -11.82 -9.22 7.61
N VAL A 107 -11.27 -8.64 6.54
CA VAL A 107 -11.36 -7.20 6.24
C VAL A 107 -12.82 -6.76 6.07
N MET A 108 -13.59 -7.45 5.23
CA MET A 108 -14.98 -7.07 4.97
C MET A 108 -15.86 -7.24 6.23
N THR A 109 -15.62 -8.27 7.02
CA THR A 109 -16.32 -8.50 8.30
C THR A 109 -15.99 -7.41 9.31
N THR A 110 -14.72 -7.00 9.39
CA THR A 110 -14.27 -5.91 10.27
C THR A 110 -14.92 -4.59 9.88
N LEU A 111 -14.94 -4.23 8.60
CA LEU A 111 -15.64 -3.03 8.11
C LEU A 111 -17.11 -3.06 8.46
N LYS A 112 -17.78 -4.20 8.24
CA LYS A 112 -19.20 -4.36 8.59
C LYS A 112 -19.44 -4.18 10.09
N SER A 113 -18.54 -4.69 10.94
CA SER A 113 -18.62 -4.52 12.41
C SER A 113 -18.45 -3.07 12.86
N LEU A 114 -17.82 -2.25 12.04
CA LEU A 114 -17.69 -0.79 12.22
C LEU A 114 -18.87 -0.01 11.60
N GLY A 115 -19.88 -0.71 11.07
CA GLY A 115 -21.04 -0.10 10.41
C GLY A 115 -20.71 0.45 9.00
N ILE A 116 -19.63 -0.03 8.38
CA ILE A 116 -19.20 0.36 7.04
C ILE A 116 -19.53 -0.78 6.07
N SER A 117 -20.47 -0.54 5.16
CA SER A 117 -20.92 -1.52 4.17
C SER A 117 -20.55 -1.01 2.77
N ILE A 118 -19.55 -1.62 2.16
CA ILE A 118 -19.05 -1.26 0.82
C ILE A 118 -18.88 -2.51 -0.04
N THR A 119 -18.86 -2.30 -1.34
CA THR A 119 -18.53 -3.33 -2.33
C THR A 119 -17.34 -2.86 -3.14
N ILE A 120 -16.38 -3.74 -3.39
CA ILE A 120 -15.23 -3.48 -4.24
C ILE A 120 -15.21 -4.49 -5.39
N TRP A 121 -14.54 -4.12 -6.48
CA TRP A 121 -14.24 -5.10 -7.54
C TRP A 121 -13.14 -6.04 -7.10
N THR A 122 -13.47 -7.33 -6.95
CA THR A 122 -12.61 -8.31 -6.29
C THR A 122 -11.55 -8.94 -7.19
N THR A 123 -11.62 -8.70 -8.51
CA THR A 123 -10.58 -9.20 -9.44
C THR A 123 -9.31 -8.37 -9.30
N PRO A 124 -8.14 -8.99 -9.07
CA PRO A 124 -6.86 -8.28 -9.06
C PRO A 124 -6.57 -7.55 -10.37
N VAL A 125 -5.77 -6.49 -10.32
CA VAL A 125 -5.31 -5.72 -11.49
C VAL A 125 -3.79 -5.80 -11.60
N GLU A 126 -3.27 -5.60 -12.80
CA GLU A 126 -1.82 -5.51 -13.10
C GLU A 126 -0.99 -6.75 -12.72
N ILE A 127 -1.64 -7.87 -12.40
CA ILE A 127 -1.00 -9.17 -12.18
C ILE A 127 -1.63 -10.25 -13.05
N PRO A 128 -0.84 -11.25 -13.52
CA PRO A 128 -1.36 -12.27 -14.43
C PRO A 128 -2.46 -13.15 -13.85
N ASP A 129 -2.29 -13.58 -12.60
CA ASP A 129 -3.29 -14.41 -11.89
C ASP A 129 -4.44 -13.53 -11.39
N ARG A 130 -5.57 -13.61 -12.09
CA ARG A 130 -6.77 -12.80 -11.87
C ARG A 130 -7.83 -13.47 -11.02
N THR A 131 -7.47 -14.48 -10.24
CA THR A 131 -8.38 -15.14 -9.31
C THR A 131 -9.01 -14.10 -8.37
N PRO A 132 -10.36 -13.99 -8.30
CA PRO A 132 -11.02 -13.06 -7.39
C PRO A 132 -10.59 -13.28 -5.94
N PHE A 133 -10.46 -12.20 -5.17
CA PHE A 133 -9.92 -12.26 -3.79
C PHE A 133 -10.65 -13.27 -2.91
N GLU A 134 -11.97 -13.34 -2.98
CA GLU A 134 -12.80 -14.28 -2.20
C GLU A 134 -12.61 -15.74 -2.58
N GLN A 135 -11.97 -16.02 -3.72
CA GLN A 135 -11.70 -17.37 -4.22
C GLN A 135 -10.23 -17.77 -4.11
N ASP A 136 -9.35 -16.82 -3.83
CA ASP A 136 -7.90 -17.05 -3.83
C ASP A 136 -7.45 -17.73 -2.53
N LYS A 137 -7.37 -19.06 -2.59
CA LYS A 137 -6.84 -19.93 -1.53
C LYS A 137 -5.38 -20.33 -1.76
N LYS A 138 -4.79 -19.92 -2.88
CA LYS A 138 -3.44 -20.27 -3.29
C LYS A 138 -2.40 -19.38 -2.61
N HIS A 139 -2.58 -18.06 -2.66
CA HIS A 139 -1.65 -17.11 -2.09
C HIS A 139 -1.96 -16.94 -0.60
N LYS A 140 -1.02 -17.44 0.26
CA LYS A 140 -1.24 -17.54 1.71
C LYS A 140 0.01 -17.41 2.57
N SER A 141 1.14 -17.09 1.94
CA SER A 141 2.42 -16.92 2.64
C SER A 141 2.52 -15.54 3.28
N TYR A 142 3.10 -15.48 4.46
CA TYR A 142 3.47 -14.24 5.12
C TYR A 142 4.70 -14.48 5.98
N ASP A 143 5.83 -13.88 5.60
CA ASP A 143 7.07 -13.87 6.37
C ASP A 143 7.28 -12.48 6.98
N PRO A 144 7.20 -12.35 8.32
CA PRO A 144 7.31 -11.06 9.00
C PRO A 144 8.66 -10.39 8.79
N GLU A 145 9.75 -11.15 8.69
CA GLU A 145 11.09 -10.58 8.51
C GLU A 145 11.23 -9.95 7.12
N TYR A 146 10.80 -10.66 6.07
CA TYR A 146 10.84 -10.11 4.71
C TYR A 146 9.91 -8.92 4.52
N VAL A 147 8.74 -8.92 5.15
CA VAL A 147 7.83 -7.77 5.14
C VAL A 147 8.45 -6.56 5.85
N GLN A 148 9.17 -6.75 6.95
CA GLN A 148 9.93 -5.67 7.59
C GLN A 148 11.08 -5.15 6.72
N ARG A 149 11.80 -6.04 6.03
CA ARG A 149 12.85 -5.64 5.06
C ARG A 149 12.26 -4.81 3.93
N PHE A 150 11.16 -5.26 3.35
CA PHE A 150 10.40 -4.54 2.35
C PHE A 150 10.01 -3.13 2.83
N TRP A 151 9.40 -3.01 4.02
CA TRP A 151 9.04 -1.72 4.59
C TRP A 151 10.26 -0.80 4.80
N ARG A 152 11.39 -1.31 5.27
CA ARG A 152 12.61 -0.51 5.41
C ARG A 152 13.09 0.05 4.07
N ILE A 153 13.04 -0.75 3.02
CA ILE A 153 13.36 -0.31 1.66
C ILE A 153 12.39 0.79 1.22
N LEU A 154 11.07 0.59 1.42
CA LEU A 154 10.07 1.62 1.13
C LEU A 154 10.35 2.92 1.88
N ALA A 155 10.66 2.86 3.17
CA ALA A 155 10.95 4.04 4.00
C ALA A 155 12.17 4.81 3.49
N GLN A 156 13.25 4.12 3.10
CA GLN A 156 14.45 4.76 2.53
C GLN A 156 14.17 5.32 1.14
N THR A 157 13.47 4.58 0.29
CA THR A 157 13.07 5.05 -1.04
C THR A 157 12.19 6.30 -0.93
N ASN A 158 11.23 6.30 0.01
CA ASN A 158 10.37 7.45 0.27
C ASN A 158 11.18 8.69 0.68
N ARG A 159 12.23 8.54 1.50
CA ARG A 159 13.15 9.63 1.85
C ARG A 159 13.87 10.17 0.62
N VAL A 160 14.48 9.31 -0.19
CA VAL A 160 15.19 9.70 -1.41
C VAL A 160 14.25 10.39 -2.40
N PHE A 161 13.04 9.86 -2.59
CA PHE A 161 12.04 10.45 -3.48
C PHE A 161 11.52 11.79 -2.95
N SER A 162 11.43 11.96 -1.65
CA SER A 162 11.07 13.25 -1.03
C SER A 162 12.15 14.31 -1.26
N GLU A 163 13.43 13.94 -1.15
CA GLU A 163 14.54 14.82 -1.50
C GLU A 163 14.55 15.17 -2.99
N PHE A 164 14.34 14.20 -3.87
CA PHE A 164 14.20 14.43 -5.30
C PHE A 164 13.03 15.40 -5.56
N ARG A 165 11.88 15.16 -4.95
CA ARG A 165 10.67 15.97 -5.09
C ARG A 165 10.91 17.43 -4.66
N SER A 166 11.60 17.65 -3.54
CA SER A 166 11.81 18.98 -2.95
C SER A 166 12.66 19.92 -3.81
N ARG A 167 13.47 19.38 -4.72
CA ARG A 167 14.34 20.16 -5.63
C ARG A 167 13.62 20.67 -6.88
N PHE A 168 12.31 20.52 -6.95
CA PHE A 168 11.54 20.89 -8.13
C PHE A 168 10.45 21.90 -7.77
N ILE A 169 10.45 23.05 -8.45
CA ILE A 169 9.42 24.07 -8.36
C ILE A 169 8.50 23.90 -9.57
N GLY A 170 7.33 23.32 -9.37
CA GLY A 170 6.35 23.00 -10.41
C GLY A 170 5.34 21.97 -9.93
N LYS A 171 4.55 21.44 -10.86
CA LYS A 171 3.58 20.38 -10.54
C LYS A 171 4.33 19.08 -10.24
N VAL A 172 4.21 18.60 -9.02
CA VAL A 172 4.85 17.37 -8.56
C VAL A 172 3.87 16.54 -7.72
N SER A 173 3.86 15.21 -7.92
CA SER A 173 3.05 14.33 -7.09
C SER A 173 3.59 14.22 -5.66
N PRO A 174 2.77 13.81 -4.69
CA PRO A 174 3.29 13.16 -3.49
C PRO A 174 4.15 11.94 -3.86
N VAL A 175 4.98 11.46 -2.93
CA VAL A 175 5.54 10.11 -3.02
C VAL A 175 4.43 9.14 -2.63
N GLN A 176 4.12 8.17 -3.50
CA GLN A 176 2.92 7.35 -3.40
C GLN A 176 3.24 5.90 -3.72
N PHE A 177 2.58 5.00 -3.00
CA PHE A 177 2.63 3.57 -3.27
C PHE A 177 1.41 3.16 -4.11
N PHE A 178 1.67 2.76 -5.36
CA PHE A 178 0.66 2.26 -6.28
C PHE A 178 0.50 0.75 -6.07
N TRP A 179 -0.59 0.38 -5.43
CA TRP A 179 -0.88 -1.00 -5.06
C TRP A 179 -1.19 -1.92 -6.27
N GLY A 180 -1.54 -1.36 -7.43
CA GLY A 180 -1.76 -2.12 -8.67
C GLY A 180 -0.46 -2.73 -9.18
N SER A 181 0.56 -1.90 -9.37
CA SER A 181 1.91 -2.28 -9.82
C SER A 181 2.85 -2.68 -8.68
N PHE A 182 2.45 -2.44 -7.42
CA PHE A 182 3.25 -2.70 -6.22
C PHE A 182 4.56 -1.93 -6.22
N ASP A 183 4.51 -0.66 -6.57
CA ASP A 183 5.68 0.22 -6.68
C ASP A 183 5.50 1.53 -5.93
N LEU A 184 6.63 2.15 -5.55
CA LEU A 184 6.66 3.51 -5.03
C LEU A 184 7.04 4.46 -6.16
N ALA A 185 6.26 5.54 -6.33
CA ALA A 185 6.48 6.47 -7.43
C ALA A 185 6.40 7.93 -6.99
N VAL A 186 7.11 8.79 -7.71
CA VAL A 186 6.98 10.24 -7.69
C VAL A 186 7.09 10.80 -9.10
N THR A 187 6.20 11.72 -9.47
CA THR A 187 6.14 12.30 -10.81
C THR A 187 6.34 13.81 -10.74
N ARG A 188 7.23 14.34 -11.56
CA ARG A 188 7.37 15.76 -11.86
C ARG A 188 6.77 16.04 -13.23
N SER A 189 5.96 17.08 -13.33
CA SER A 189 5.35 17.50 -14.60
C SER A 189 5.85 18.89 -14.93
N GLN A 190 6.38 19.07 -16.14
CA GLN A 190 6.80 20.36 -16.65
C GLN A 190 5.99 20.69 -17.90
N ASP A 191 5.35 21.85 -17.90
CA ASP A 191 4.75 22.41 -19.11
C ASP A 191 5.90 22.88 -20.02
N VAL A 192 6.13 22.14 -21.11
CA VAL A 192 6.97 22.63 -22.20
C VAL A 192 6.04 23.45 -23.10
N GLN A 193 6.42 24.68 -23.43
CA GLN A 193 5.68 25.56 -24.37
C GLN A 193 5.69 25.02 -25.81
N HIS A 194 5.50 23.73 -25.99
CA HIS A 194 5.35 23.10 -27.30
C HIS A 194 4.06 22.30 -27.32
N PRO A 195 3.17 22.48 -28.31
CA PRO A 195 1.81 21.94 -28.31
C PRO A 195 1.72 20.40 -28.29
N SER A 196 2.81 19.66 -28.26
CA SER A 196 2.80 18.21 -28.45
C SER A 196 3.59 17.37 -27.44
N ILE A 197 4.25 17.96 -26.41
CA ILE A 197 5.06 17.16 -25.48
C ILE A 197 4.89 17.67 -24.05
N LEU A 198 4.01 17.01 -23.28
CA LEU A 198 4.07 17.01 -21.83
C LEU A 198 5.25 16.13 -21.41
N ALA A 199 6.36 16.74 -20.99
CA ALA A 199 7.45 15.97 -20.42
C ALA A 199 7.09 15.57 -18.97
N HIS A 200 6.80 14.30 -18.76
CA HIS A 200 6.65 13.71 -17.45
C HIS A 200 7.89 12.91 -17.10
N LEU A 201 8.56 13.27 -16.02
CA LEU A 201 9.59 12.44 -15.42
C LEU A 201 8.97 11.73 -14.20
N THR A 202 8.77 10.43 -14.33
CA THR A 202 8.30 9.59 -13.24
C THR A 202 9.44 8.68 -12.80
N LEU A 203 9.74 8.69 -11.51
CA LEU A 203 10.65 7.73 -10.90
C LEU A 203 9.80 6.64 -10.25
N HIS A 204 10.05 5.40 -10.65
CA HIS A 204 9.49 4.20 -10.05
C HIS A 204 10.62 3.39 -9.42
N VAL A 205 10.37 2.84 -8.25
CA VAL A 205 11.13 1.73 -7.71
C VAL A 205 10.22 0.53 -7.76
N LEU A 206 10.48 -0.35 -8.73
CA LEU A 206 9.90 -1.68 -8.79
C LEU A 206 10.56 -2.51 -7.71
N LEU A 207 9.76 -3.14 -6.87
CA LEU A 207 10.20 -3.84 -5.65
C LEU A 207 10.22 -5.36 -5.86
N TRP A 208 10.40 -5.80 -7.12
CA TRP A 208 10.40 -7.19 -7.56
C TRP A 208 11.54 -7.47 -8.54
#